data_275e1ccd84417003ac8dcbae8d4510ef
#
_entry.id   275e1ccd84417003ac8dcbae8d4510ef
#
_cell.length_a   1.000
_cell.length_b   1.000
_cell.length_c   1.000
_cell.angle_alpha   90.00
_cell.angle_beta   90.00
_cell.angle_gamma   90.00
#
_symmetry.space_group_name_H-M   'P 1'
#
loop_
_entity.id
_entity.type
_entity.pdbx_description
1 polymer ?
#
loop_
_entity_poly.entity_id
_entity_poly.type
_entity_poly.pdbx_seq_one_letter_code
_entity_poly.pdbx_strand_id
1 'polypeptide(L)'
;MHVNSFRFEAALVREFIEFGRMLYVDDARWIPPFRRTVARQLSPDYPFYNRPGNDHCHFLAYEGTQVLGRVSAMVNAAIRDEDGTAVGLIGFFECIEDPIVATVLLDAARDWLRDQHGLRRIWGPMNFDIWHSYRFMTQ
;
A
#
# COMPACT_ATOMS: atom_id res chain seq x y z
N MET A 1 15.12 11.60 5.99
CA MET A 1 13.99 10.70 5.62
C MET A 1 14.53 9.40 5.07
N HIS A 2 13.95 8.25 5.44
CA HIS A 2 14.29 6.94 4.89
C HIS A 2 13.02 6.11 4.68
N VAL A 3 13.10 5.09 3.83
CA VAL A 3 11.98 4.17 3.55
C VAL A 3 12.38 2.76 3.93
N ASN A 4 11.54 2.12 4.74
CA ASN A 4 11.65 0.70 5.07
C ASN A 4 10.65 -0.10 4.23
N SER A 5 11.14 -1.16 3.61
CA SER A 5 10.31 -2.14 2.93
C SER A 5 10.12 -3.38 3.81
N PHE A 6 8.94 -3.97 3.77
CA PHE A 6 8.62 -5.15 4.58
C PHE A 6 7.47 -5.95 3.98
N ARG A 7 7.23 -7.13 4.50
CA ARG A 7 6.09 -7.98 4.10
C ARG A 7 5.14 -8.23 5.27
N PHE A 8 5.55 -9.02 6.26
CA PHE A 8 4.69 -9.47 7.37
C PHE A 8 5.33 -9.25 8.75
N GLU A 9 6.42 -8.53 8.83
CA GLU A 9 7.11 -8.23 10.09
C GLU A 9 6.17 -7.50 11.06
N ALA A 10 5.83 -8.16 12.17
CA ALA A 10 4.74 -7.80 13.05
C ALA A 10 4.80 -6.35 13.57
N ALA A 11 6.00 -5.86 13.89
CA ALA A 11 6.19 -4.49 14.36
C ALA A 11 5.86 -3.48 13.26
N LEU A 12 6.34 -3.71 12.03
CA LEU A 12 6.13 -2.83 10.89
C LEU A 12 4.68 -2.86 10.39
N VAL A 13 4.04 -4.04 10.41
CA VAL A 13 2.60 -4.16 10.12
C VAL A 13 1.77 -3.35 11.11
N ARG A 14 2.13 -3.37 12.39
CA ARG A 14 1.45 -2.57 13.41
C ARG A 14 1.58 -1.07 13.13
N GLU A 15 2.79 -0.60 12.85
CA GLU A 15 3.03 0.82 12.52
C GLU A 15 2.27 1.23 11.25
N PHE A 16 2.23 0.36 10.25
CA PHE A 16 1.50 0.58 9.01
C PHE A 16 -0.02 0.74 9.25
N ILE A 17 -0.60 -0.07 10.11
CA ILE A 17 -2.02 0.04 10.48
C ILE A 17 -2.28 1.32 11.30
N GLU A 18 -1.46 1.57 12.31
CA GLU A 18 -1.64 2.71 13.21
C GLU A 18 -1.47 4.05 12.50
N PHE A 19 -0.55 4.15 11.55
CA PHE A 19 -0.35 5.39 10.79
C PHE A 19 -1.64 5.84 10.11
N GLY A 20 -2.34 4.96 9.40
CA GLY A 20 -3.60 5.31 8.74
C GLY A 20 -4.69 5.75 9.73
N ARG A 21 -4.65 5.26 10.96
CA ARG A 21 -5.58 5.69 12.01
C ARG A 21 -5.22 7.05 12.60
N MET A 22 -3.94 7.28 12.84
CA MET A 22 -3.44 8.53 13.41
C MET A 22 -3.59 9.71 12.46
N LEU A 23 -3.41 9.47 11.17
CA LEU A 23 -3.46 10.52 10.15
C LEU A 23 -4.81 11.25 10.12
N TYR A 24 -5.91 10.53 10.39
CA TYR A 24 -7.27 11.07 10.30
C TYR A 24 -7.99 11.18 11.65
N VAL A 25 -7.28 11.04 12.76
CA VAL A 25 -7.88 10.99 14.11
C VAL A 25 -8.74 12.22 14.42
N ASP A 26 -8.36 13.38 13.90
CA ASP A 26 -9.06 14.66 14.10
C ASP A 26 -10.07 15.02 13.00
N ASP A 27 -10.21 14.18 11.96
CA ASP A 27 -11.21 14.41 10.92
C ASP A 27 -12.55 13.73 11.29
N ALA A 28 -13.52 14.55 11.67
CA ALA A 28 -14.86 14.07 12.05
C ALA A 28 -15.62 13.37 10.90
N ARG A 29 -15.21 13.54 9.65
CA ARG A 29 -15.81 12.89 8.48
C ARG A 29 -15.21 11.52 8.21
N TRP A 30 -14.04 11.22 8.81
CA TRP A 30 -13.37 9.96 8.57
C TRP A 30 -14.06 8.82 9.33
N ILE A 31 -14.40 7.77 8.60
CA ILE A 31 -14.94 6.53 9.15
C ILE A 31 -13.81 5.50 9.15
N PRO A 32 -13.26 5.14 10.32
CA PRO A 32 -12.17 4.21 10.39
C PRO A 32 -12.60 2.82 9.93
N PRO A 33 -11.80 2.14 9.08
CA PRO A 33 -12.02 0.73 8.79
C PRO A 33 -11.86 -0.09 10.07
N PHE A 34 -12.56 -1.23 10.13
CA PHE A 34 -12.39 -2.14 11.27
C PHE A 34 -10.93 -2.62 11.34
N ARG A 35 -10.29 -2.40 12.50
CA ARG A 35 -8.90 -2.78 12.73
C ARG A 35 -8.63 -4.25 12.43
N ARG A 36 -9.55 -5.14 12.83
CA ARG A 36 -9.45 -6.58 12.55
C ARG A 36 -9.45 -6.88 11.06
N THR A 37 -10.23 -6.16 10.27
CA THR A 37 -10.29 -6.34 8.82
C THR A 37 -8.96 -5.97 8.18
N VAL A 38 -8.41 -4.82 8.53
CA VAL A 38 -7.11 -4.37 8.00
C VAL A 38 -5.99 -5.31 8.46
N ALA A 39 -5.96 -5.70 9.73
CA ALA A 39 -4.98 -6.64 10.25
C ALA A 39 -5.03 -7.99 9.53
N ARG A 40 -6.23 -8.49 9.22
CA ARG A 40 -6.40 -9.71 8.43
C ARG A 40 -5.87 -9.55 7.00
N GLN A 41 -6.14 -8.41 6.36
CA GLN A 41 -5.65 -8.11 5.00
C GLN A 41 -4.12 -8.01 4.92
N LEU A 42 -3.46 -7.74 6.03
CA LEU A 42 -2.00 -7.65 6.14
C LEU A 42 -1.36 -8.89 6.78
N SER A 43 -2.14 -9.96 6.94
CA SER A 43 -1.69 -11.25 7.48
C SER A 43 -1.31 -12.22 6.36
N PRO A 44 -0.29 -13.08 6.55
CA PRO A 44 0.08 -14.09 5.57
C PRO A 44 -1.03 -15.09 5.23
N ASP A 45 -2.04 -15.23 6.09
CA ASP A 45 -3.20 -16.11 5.87
C ASP A 45 -4.25 -15.48 4.94
N TYR A 46 -4.11 -14.21 4.57
CA TYR A 46 -5.07 -13.57 3.67
C TYR A 46 -4.97 -14.19 2.27
N PRO A 47 -6.10 -14.55 1.64
CA PRO A 47 -6.09 -15.35 0.40
C PRO A 47 -5.30 -14.77 -0.75
N PHE A 48 -5.19 -13.44 -0.84
CA PHE A 48 -4.42 -12.77 -1.89
C PHE A 48 -2.96 -13.27 -1.94
N TYR A 49 -2.30 -13.40 -0.78
CA TYR A 49 -0.88 -13.74 -0.71
C TYR A 49 -0.59 -15.20 -1.05
N ASN A 50 -1.60 -16.06 -1.02
CA ASN A 50 -1.46 -17.49 -1.27
C ASN A 50 -1.83 -17.89 -2.70
N ARG A 51 -2.22 -16.93 -3.56
CA ARG A 51 -2.52 -17.19 -4.96
C ARG A 51 -1.23 -17.18 -5.79
N PRO A 52 -1.04 -18.19 -6.69
CA PRO A 52 0.14 -18.25 -7.55
C PRO A 52 0.29 -16.98 -8.40
N GLY A 53 1.51 -16.45 -8.48
CA GLY A 53 1.82 -15.25 -9.24
C GLY A 53 1.51 -13.94 -8.56
N ASN A 54 0.83 -13.94 -7.41
CA ASN A 54 0.64 -12.74 -6.60
C ASN A 54 1.89 -12.45 -5.77
N ASP A 55 2.18 -11.17 -5.61
CA ASP A 55 3.27 -10.70 -4.75
C ASP A 55 2.95 -9.32 -4.18
N HIS A 56 3.69 -8.90 -3.16
CA HIS A 56 3.51 -7.60 -2.53
C HIS A 56 4.77 -7.14 -1.81
N CYS A 57 4.84 -5.85 -1.57
CA CYS A 57 5.76 -5.23 -0.65
C CYS A 57 5.11 -4.00 -0.03
N HIS A 58 5.21 -3.85 1.28
CA HIS A 58 4.75 -2.67 1.99
C HIS A 58 5.93 -1.73 2.27
N PHE A 59 5.65 -0.43 2.32
CA PHE A 59 6.66 0.60 2.56
C PHE A 59 6.17 1.58 3.60
N LEU A 60 7.07 1.98 4.48
CA LEU A 60 6.88 3.06 5.45
C LEU A 60 7.99 4.09 5.28
N ALA A 61 7.61 5.35 5.17
CA ALA A 61 8.55 6.48 5.18
C ALA A 61 8.69 7.04 6.59
N TYR A 62 9.91 7.35 6.98
CA TYR A 62 10.24 7.84 8.31
C TYR A 62 11.08 9.11 8.28
N GLU A 63 10.89 9.95 9.29
CA GLU A 63 11.85 10.95 9.74
C GLU A 63 12.25 10.59 11.18
N GLY A 64 13.53 10.22 11.38
CA GLY A 64 13.93 9.62 12.66
C GLY A 64 13.14 8.35 12.96
N THR A 65 12.33 8.39 14.01
CA THR A 65 11.43 7.29 14.42
C THR A 65 9.97 7.54 14.08
N GLN A 66 9.65 8.71 13.53
CA GLN A 66 8.29 9.09 13.18
C GLN A 66 7.91 8.58 11.80
N VAL A 67 6.77 7.88 11.70
CA VAL A 67 6.19 7.49 10.42
C VAL A 67 5.56 8.71 9.77
N LEU A 68 5.91 8.95 8.51
CA LEU A 68 5.39 10.06 7.70
C LEU A 68 4.38 9.62 6.64
N GLY A 69 4.39 8.35 6.28
CA GLY A 69 3.49 7.81 5.27
C GLY A 69 3.69 6.33 5.02
N ARG A 70 2.74 5.76 4.28
CA ARG A 70 2.70 4.34 3.93
C ARG A 70 2.23 4.12 2.50
N VAL A 71 2.64 3.01 1.90
CA VAL A 71 2.15 2.53 0.61
C VAL A 71 2.38 1.02 0.48
N SER A 72 1.56 0.36 -0.31
CA SER A 72 1.78 -1.03 -0.72
C SER A 72 1.92 -1.12 -2.23
N ALA A 73 2.92 -1.83 -2.69
CA ALA A 73 3.03 -2.30 -4.07
C ALA A 73 2.53 -3.75 -4.14
N MET A 74 1.70 -4.07 -5.12
CA MET A 74 1.08 -5.38 -5.25
C MET A 74 1.11 -5.86 -6.70
N VAL A 75 1.23 -7.17 -6.85
CA VAL A 75 1.06 -7.86 -8.13
C VAL A 75 -0.09 -8.84 -7.97
N ASN A 76 -1.16 -8.63 -8.74
CA ASN A 76 -2.28 -9.56 -8.82
C ASN A 76 -2.27 -10.20 -10.21
N ALA A 77 -1.91 -11.48 -10.28
CA ALA A 77 -1.76 -12.21 -11.54
C ALA A 77 -3.07 -12.29 -12.36
N ALA A 78 -4.22 -12.10 -11.70
CA ALA A 78 -5.52 -12.10 -12.37
C ALA A 78 -5.88 -10.75 -13.03
N ILE A 79 -5.15 -9.67 -12.72
CA ILE A 79 -5.42 -8.33 -13.25
C ILE A 79 -4.47 -8.03 -14.41
N ARG A 80 -5.06 -7.67 -15.54
CA ARG A 80 -4.33 -7.25 -16.74
C ARG A 80 -5.03 -6.06 -17.38
N ASP A 81 -4.27 -5.31 -18.14
CA ASP A 81 -4.79 -4.24 -18.99
C ASP A 81 -5.59 -4.82 -20.18
N GLU A 82 -6.31 -3.97 -20.89
CA GLU A 82 -7.15 -4.36 -22.04
C GLU A 82 -6.37 -5.12 -23.13
N ASP A 83 -5.09 -4.80 -23.30
CA ASP A 83 -4.21 -5.48 -24.24
C ASP A 83 -3.55 -6.76 -23.70
N GLY A 84 -3.95 -7.20 -22.50
CA GLY A 84 -3.38 -8.38 -21.84
C GLY A 84 -2.06 -8.12 -21.11
N THR A 85 -1.56 -6.88 -21.07
CA THR A 85 -0.33 -6.51 -20.36
C THR A 85 -0.54 -6.61 -18.86
N ALA A 86 0.42 -7.22 -18.17
CA ALA A 86 0.43 -7.25 -16.69
C ALA A 86 0.62 -5.85 -16.14
N VAL A 87 -0.07 -5.55 -15.05
CA VAL A 87 -0.01 -4.26 -14.35
C VAL A 87 0.37 -4.44 -12.89
N GLY A 88 1.10 -3.47 -12.36
CA GLY A 88 1.33 -3.35 -10.92
C GLY A 88 0.22 -2.55 -10.26
N LEU A 89 -0.01 -2.79 -8.98
CA LEU A 89 -1.00 -2.06 -8.20
C LEU A 89 -0.31 -1.27 -7.09
N ILE A 90 -0.81 -0.07 -6.83
CA ILE A 90 -0.45 0.74 -5.65
C ILE A 90 -1.69 0.93 -4.80
N GLY A 91 -1.63 0.48 -3.56
CA GLY A 91 -2.70 0.59 -2.58
C GLY A 91 -2.22 1.05 -1.21
N PHE A 92 -3.13 1.21 -0.27
CA PHE A 92 -2.87 1.69 1.10
C PHE A 92 -2.03 2.98 1.15
N PHE A 93 -2.08 3.79 0.10
CA PHE A 93 -1.27 5.01 0.03
C PHE A 93 -1.89 6.11 0.89
N GLU A 94 -1.14 6.53 1.88
CA GLU A 94 -1.45 7.66 2.74
C GLU A 94 -0.15 8.29 3.25
N CYS A 95 -0.08 9.60 3.31
CA CYS A 95 1.05 10.31 3.90
C CYS A 95 0.61 11.65 4.50
N ILE A 96 1.49 12.27 5.28
CA ILE A 96 1.31 13.66 5.69
C ILE A 96 1.25 14.56 4.45
N GLU A 97 0.76 15.80 4.61
CA GLU A 97 0.68 16.78 3.52
C GLU A 97 2.08 17.30 3.12
N ASP A 98 2.89 16.42 2.58
CA ASP A 98 4.23 16.73 2.08
C ASP A 98 4.46 16.00 0.74
N PRO A 99 4.58 16.77 -0.37
CA PRO A 99 4.84 16.19 -1.70
C PRO A 99 6.13 15.38 -1.78
N ILE A 100 7.13 15.67 -0.96
CA ILE A 100 8.40 14.94 -0.94
C ILE A 100 8.16 13.54 -0.40
N VAL A 101 7.41 13.42 0.70
CA VAL A 101 7.04 12.13 1.29
C VAL A 101 6.22 11.30 0.31
N ALA A 102 5.24 11.92 -0.34
CA ALA A 102 4.43 11.26 -1.36
C ALA A 102 5.28 10.72 -2.51
N THR A 103 6.19 11.55 -3.04
CA THR A 103 7.09 11.17 -4.14
C THR A 103 7.97 10.00 -3.76
N VAL A 104 8.62 10.06 -2.60
CA VAL A 104 9.54 9.02 -2.13
C VAL A 104 8.83 7.67 -1.96
N LEU A 105 7.61 7.67 -1.42
CA LEU A 105 6.81 6.45 -1.26
C LEU A 105 6.37 5.86 -2.61
N LEU A 106 5.86 6.71 -3.50
CA LEU A 106 5.41 6.27 -4.82
C LEU A 106 6.58 5.77 -5.68
N ASP A 107 7.73 6.42 -5.59
CA ASP A 107 8.94 5.98 -6.27
C ASP A 107 9.42 4.62 -5.73
N ALA A 108 9.41 4.41 -4.42
CA ALA A 108 9.78 3.13 -3.82
C ALA A 108 8.87 1.99 -4.32
N ALA A 109 7.55 2.21 -4.35
CA ALA A 109 6.60 1.24 -4.84
C ALA A 109 6.77 0.98 -6.35
N ARG A 110 6.92 2.03 -7.16
CA ARG A 110 7.18 1.92 -8.60
C ARG A 110 8.46 1.15 -8.90
N ASP A 111 9.54 1.48 -8.21
CA ASP A 111 10.84 0.87 -8.44
C ASP A 111 10.83 -0.60 -8.07
N TRP A 112 10.16 -0.97 -6.98
CA TRP A 112 9.98 -2.37 -6.62
C TRP A 112 9.19 -3.14 -7.70
N LEU A 113 8.08 -2.59 -8.21
CA LEU A 113 7.29 -3.21 -9.27
C LEU A 113 8.09 -3.38 -10.55
N ARG A 114 8.88 -2.37 -10.93
CA ARG A 114 9.74 -2.43 -12.10
C ARG A 114 10.89 -3.42 -11.94
N ASP A 115 11.61 -3.34 -10.83
CA ASP A 115 12.88 -4.04 -10.67
C ASP A 115 12.70 -5.51 -10.30
N GLN A 116 11.64 -5.83 -9.53
CA GLN A 116 11.34 -7.21 -9.14
C GLN A 116 10.40 -7.94 -10.12
N HIS A 117 9.55 -7.21 -10.84
CA HIS A 117 8.50 -7.81 -11.67
C HIS A 117 8.49 -7.33 -13.13
N GLY A 118 9.34 -6.38 -13.49
CA GLY A 118 9.38 -5.82 -14.84
C GLY A 118 8.12 -5.03 -15.23
N LEU A 119 7.30 -4.63 -14.26
CA LEU A 119 6.04 -3.95 -14.49
C LEU A 119 6.24 -2.45 -14.65
N ARG A 120 5.76 -1.92 -15.77
CA ARG A 120 5.87 -0.50 -16.12
C ARG A 120 4.54 0.23 -16.11
N ARG A 121 3.42 -0.51 -16.20
CA ARG A 121 2.07 0.03 -16.03
C ARG A 121 1.63 -0.19 -14.61
N ILE A 122 1.18 0.87 -13.96
CA ILE A 122 0.79 0.85 -12.54
C ILE A 122 -0.58 1.48 -12.43
N TRP A 123 -1.48 0.78 -11.75
CA TRP A 123 -2.80 1.26 -11.41
C TRP A 123 -2.88 1.56 -9.92
N GLY A 124 -3.55 2.63 -9.59
CA GLY A 124 -3.79 3.04 -8.22
C GLY A 124 -4.79 4.19 -8.11
N PRO A 125 -5.38 4.40 -6.96
CA PRO A 125 -5.26 3.58 -5.76
C PRO A 125 -6.07 2.29 -5.87
N MET A 126 -5.49 1.17 -5.52
CA MET A 126 -6.18 -0.11 -5.52
C MET A 126 -5.55 -1.06 -4.50
N ASN A 127 -6.34 -1.50 -3.53
CA ASN A 127 -5.93 -2.52 -2.58
C ASN A 127 -6.32 -3.90 -3.13
N PHE A 128 -5.36 -4.74 -3.46
CA PHE A 128 -5.54 -6.12 -3.93
C PHE A 128 -6.27 -6.25 -5.28
N ASP A 129 -7.48 -5.70 -5.40
CA ASP A 129 -8.34 -5.75 -6.57
C ASP A 129 -9.44 -4.67 -6.51
N ILE A 130 -10.34 -4.65 -7.49
CA ILE A 130 -11.42 -3.66 -7.58
C ILE A 130 -12.53 -3.85 -6.52
N TRP A 131 -12.56 -4.96 -5.81
CA TRP A 131 -13.57 -5.27 -4.79
C TRP A 131 -13.19 -4.77 -3.39
N HIS A 132 -11.96 -4.22 -3.24
CA HIS A 132 -11.46 -3.59 -2.04
C HIS A 132 -11.51 -2.06 -2.16
N SER A 133 -10.60 -1.35 -1.50
CA SER A 133 -10.49 0.11 -1.62
C SER A 133 -9.75 0.48 -2.90
N TYR A 134 -10.35 1.30 -3.75
CA TYR A 134 -9.79 1.75 -5.02
C TYR A 134 -10.03 3.24 -5.31
N ARG A 135 -10.31 4.03 -4.28
CA ARG A 135 -10.56 5.48 -4.42
C ARG A 135 -9.79 6.28 -3.40
N PHE A 136 -9.35 7.46 -3.81
CA PHE A 136 -8.94 8.49 -2.88
C PHE A 136 -10.15 9.31 -2.44
N MET A 137 -10.12 9.75 -1.17
CA MET A 137 -11.04 10.77 -0.71
C MET A 137 -10.54 12.11 -1.26
N THR A 138 -11.37 12.80 -2.02
CA THR A 138 -11.13 14.16 -2.49
C THR A 138 -12.06 15.13 -1.77
N GLN A 139 -11.58 16.33 -1.52
CA GLN A 139 -12.41 17.39 -0.89
C GLN A 139 -13.50 17.85 -1.83
#